data_97d2409a03036b00215947629efc01a9
#
_entry.id   97d2409a03036b00215947629efc01a9
#
_cell.length_a   1.000
_cell.length_b   1.000
_cell.length_c   1.000
_cell.angle_alpha   90.00
_cell.angle_beta   90.00
_cell.angle_gamma   90.00
#
_symmetry.space_group_name_H-M   'P 1'
#
loop_
_entity.id
_entity.type
_entity.pdbx_description
1 polymer ?
#
loop_
_entity_poly.entity_id
_entity_poly.type
_entity_poly.pdbx_seq_one_letter_code
_entity_poly.pdbx_strand_id
1 'polypeptide(L)'
;MRTLTWCALFSLALLGQDGARLPVREVQIGNRFFKLEVAHTPATRVRGLMDREGLEDGKGMLFVFPREEERSFWMCRCLMDLEIVYLDADGVVVDIQTMVTEKLRKRSETQAEYEKRLPLYKGKAPAQFAIELSVGSVEDVELKKGDRVLLDLAVLNRLVEGEPPE
;
A
#
# COMPACT_ATOMS: atom_id res chain seq x y z
N MET A 1 -49.75 -19.75 37.70
CA MET A 1 -48.72 -20.18 36.73
C MET A 1 -48.30 -18.96 35.92
N ARG A 2 -47.15 -18.40 36.20
CA ARG A 2 -46.62 -17.22 35.51
C ARG A 2 -45.45 -17.69 34.67
N THR A 3 -45.62 -17.65 33.35
CA THR A 3 -44.57 -17.93 32.36
C THR A 3 -43.69 -16.69 32.17
N LEU A 4 -42.45 -16.74 32.60
CA LEU A 4 -41.42 -15.74 32.34
C LEU A 4 -40.86 -15.98 30.98
N THR A 5 -41.17 -15.06 30.04
CA THR A 5 -40.58 -14.98 28.69
C THR A 5 -39.24 -14.28 28.81
N TRP A 6 -38.16 -15.02 28.62
CA TRP A 6 -36.79 -14.49 28.58
C TRP A 6 -36.51 -13.87 27.21
N CYS A 7 -36.48 -12.57 27.16
CA CYS A 7 -36.10 -11.80 25.98
C CYS A 7 -34.57 -11.76 25.94
N ALA A 8 -33.96 -12.61 25.13
CA ALA A 8 -32.53 -12.58 24.88
C ALA A 8 -32.22 -11.38 23.98
N LEU A 9 -31.70 -10.31 24.55
CA LEU A 9 -31.09 -9.19 23.82
C LEU A 9 -29.78 -9.66 23.18
N PHE A 10 -29.85 -9.99 21.91
CA PHE A 10 -28.65 -10.14 21.07
C PHE A 10 -28.08 -8.75 20.84
N SER A 11 -27.16 -8.31 21.70
CA SER A 11 -26.28 -7.18 21.41
C SER A 11 -25.35 -7.57 20.27
N LEU A 12 -25.72 -7.17 19.06
CA LEU A 12 -24.83 -7.20 17.91
C LEU A 12 -23.75 -6.15 18.17
N ALA A 13 -22.63 -6.58 18.75
CA ALA A 13 -21.43 -5.75 18.85
C ALA A 13 -20.97 -5.47 17.42
N LEU A 14 -21.27 -4.27 16.89
CA LEU A 14 -20.54 -3.69 15.79
C LEU A 14 -19.09 -3.52 16.28
N LEU A 15 -18.27 -4.52 16.04
CA LEU A 15 -16.82 -4.35 16.07
C LEU A 15 -16.48 -3.39 14.93
N GLY A 16 -16.41 -2.10 15.27
CA GLY A 16 -15.75 -1.10 14.44
C GLY A 16 -14.34 -1.63 14.21
N GLN A 17 -13.99 -1.87 12.96
CA GLN A 17 -12.61 -2.08 12.58
C GLN A 17 -11.91 -0.72 12.68
N ASP A 18 -11.65 -0.30 13.91
CA ASP A 18 -10.75 0.80 14.21
C ASP A 18 -9.40 0.46 13.59
N GLY A 19 -8.90 1.37 12.78
CA GLY A 19 -7.71 1.20 11.98
C GLY A 19 -6.51 0.73 12.81
N ALA A 20 -6.31 -0.57 12.86
CA ALA A 20 -5.09 -1.13 13.44
C ALA A 20 -3.92 -0.45 12.75
N ARG A 21 -3.04 0.18 13.55
CA ARG A 21 -1.83 0.81 13.01
C ARG A 21 -1.06 -0.23 12.23
N LEU A 22 -0.73 0.11 10.99
CA LEU A 22 0.10 -0.75 10.16
C LEU A 22 1.46 -1.00 10.84
N PRO A 23 2.02 -2.21 10.72
CA PRO A 23 3.39 -2.44 11.15
C PRO A 23 4.32 -1.45 10.44
N VAL A 24 5.33 -0.96 11.15
CA VAL A 24 6.36 -0.08 10.58
C VAL A 24 7.67 -0.84 10.53
N ARG A 25 8.40 -0.69 9.42
CA ARG A 25 9.75 -1.22 9.24
C ARG A 25 10.70 -0.09 8.88
N GLU A 26 11.87 -0.12 9.47
CA GLU A 26 12.97 0.72 9.04
C GLU A 26 13.71 -0.01 7.92
N VAL A 27 13.80 0.62 6.76
CA VAL A 27 14.39 0.06 5.54
C VAL A 27 15.46 1.01 5.04
N GLN A 28 16.65 0.48 4.78
CA GLN A 28 17.71 1.23 4.13
C GLN A 28 17.49 1.22 2.62
N ILE A 29 17.39 2.42 2.03
CA ILE A 29 17.30 2.64 0.58
C ILE A 29 18.46 3.56 0.22
N GLY A 30 19.38 3.09 -0.61
CA GLY A 30 20.63 3.79 -0.87
C GLY A 30 21.41 4.04 0.42
N ASN A 31 21.72 5.29 0.69
CA ASN A 31 22.46 5.73 1.87
C ASN A 31 21.58 6.22 3.04
N ARG A 32 20.25 6.06 2.94
CA ARG A 32 19.28 6.63 3.89
C ARG A 32 18.33 5.58 4.46
N PHE A 33 17.87 5.78 5.70
CA PHE A 33 16.83 4.96 6.32
C PHE A 33 15.47 5.61 6.19
N PHE A 34 14.47 4.80 5.83
CA PHE A 34 13.06 5.17 5.72
C PHE A 34 12.22 4.35 6.71
N LYS A 35 11.23 4.98 7.33
CA LYS A 35 10.22 4.31 8.14
C LYS A 35 9.00 4.04 7.27
N LEU A 36 8.86 2.80 6.84
CA LEU A 36 7.79 2.38 5.94
C LEU A 36 6.67 1.67 6.71
N GLU A 37 5.45 2.16 6.56
CA GLU A 37 4.25 1.42 6.97
C GLU A 37 4.07 0.22 6.05
N VAL A 38 3.74 -0.96 6.60
CA VAL A 38 3.66 -2.19 5.81
C VAL A 38 2.22 -2.54 5.48
N ALA A 39 1.84 -2.39 4.21
CA ALA A 39 0.56 -2.82 3.66
C ALA A 39 0.70 -4.26 3.15
N HIS A 40 0.18 -5.23 3.92
CA HIS A 40 0.39 -6.67 3.65
C HIS A 40 -0.92 -7.45 3.50
N THR A 41 -2.08 -6.86 3.76
CA THR A 41 -3.39 -7.49 3.51
C THR A 41 -4.05 -6.85 2.28
N PRO A 42 -4.99 -7.53 1.58
CA PRO A 42 -5.72 -6.93 0.45
C PRO A 42 -6.33 -5.57 0.81
N ALA A 43 -6.96 -5.46 1.97
CA ALA A 43 -7.58 -4.22 2.42
C ALA A 43 -6.57 -3.09 2.64
N THR A 44 -5.41 -3.37 3.25
CA THR A 44 -4.37 -2.37 3.49
C THR A 44 -3.65 -1.98 2.21
N ARG A 45 -3.44 -2.90 1.27
CA ARG A 45 -2.88 -2.62 -0.05
C ARG A 45 -3.81 -1.72 -0.87
N VAL A 46 -5.12 -2.04 -0.90
CA VAL A 46 -6.12 -1.20 -1.60
C VAL A 46 -6.20 0.19 -0.99
N ARG A 47 -6.15 0.31 0.34
CA ARG A 47 -6.18 1.61 1.01
C ARG A 47 -4.95 2.45 0.73
N GLY A 48 -3.77 1.86 0.77
CA GLY A 48 -2.51 2.57 0.52
C GLY A 48 -2.43 3.91 1.27
N LEU A 49 -2.01 4.95 0.58
CA LEU A 49 -1.85 6.32 1.09
C LEU A 49 -3.08 7.22 0.82
N MET A 50 -4.26 6.64 0.53
CA MET A 50 -5.50 7.41 0.30
C MET A 50 -5.78 8.39 1.45
N ASP A 51 -6.30 9.57 1.10
CA ASP A 51 -6.73 10.66 1.99
C ASP A 51 -5.62 11.28 2.85
N ARG A 52 -4.36 10.99 2.58
CA ARG A 52 -3.24 11.62 3.26
C ARG A 52 -2.84 12.90 2.53
N GLU A 53 -2.67 13.98 3.28
CA GLU A 53 -2.27 15.28 2.73
C GLU A 53 -0.78 15.38 2.42
N GLY A 54 0.04 14.48 2.99
CA GLY A 54 1.47 14.44 2.78
C GLY A 54 2.14 13.25 3.48
N LEU A 55 3.40 13.02 3.17
CA LEU A 55 4.31 12.13 3.89
C LEU A 55 5.38 12.98 4.57
N GLU A 56 5.64 12.68 5.83
CA GLU A 56 6.79 13.26 6.51
C GLU A 56 8.09 12.73 5.87
N ASP A 57 9.11 13.55 5.90
CA ASP A 57 10.42 13.18 5.36
C ASP A 57 10.96 11.87 5.97
N GLY A 58 11.50 10.99 5.10
CA GLY A 58 11.93 9.65 5.49
C GLY A 58 10.82 8.67 5.86
N LYS A 59 9.54 8.97 5.53
CA LYS A 59 8.42 8.04 5.65
C LYS A 59 7.90 7.60 4.30
N GLY A 60 7.18 6.48 4.30
CA GLY A 60 6.57 5.91 3.11
C GLY A 60 5.72 4.69 3.43
N MET A 61 5.37 3.94 2.39
CA MET A 61 4.63 2.70 2.53
C MET A 61 5.28 1.58 1.71
N LEU A 62 5.43 0.42 2.34
CA LEU A 62 5.90 -0.82 1.73
C LEU A 62 4.70 -1.74 1.51
N PHE A 63 4.40 -2.04 0.27
CA PHE A 63 3.41 -3.03 -0.14
C PHE A 63 4.07 -4.39 -0.26
N VAL A 64 3.47 -5.38 0.38
CA VAL A 64 3.96 -6.77 0.37
C VAL A 64 2.87 -7.64 -0.26
N PHE A 65 3.24 -8.37 -1.33
CA PHE A 65 2.33 -9.26 -2.04
C PHE A 65 2.74 -10.72 -1.82
N PRO A 66 1.78 -11.68 -1.92
CA PRO A 66 2.06 -13.09 -1.68
C PRO A 66 3.09 -13.69 -2.65
N ARG A 67 3.17 -13.14 -3.86
CA ARG A 67 4.06 -13.62 -4.93
C ARG A 67 4.40 -12.50 -5.90
N GLU A 68 5.42 -12.75 -6.71
CA GLU A 68 5.86 -11.89 -7.78
C GLU A 68 4.92 -12.01 -8.97
N GLU A 69 4.24 -10.91 -9.35
CA GLU A 69 3.31 -10.81 -10.46
C GLU A 69 3.35 -9.42 -11.08
N GLU A 70 2.70 -9.22 -12.23
CA GLU A 70 2.49 -7.89 -12.78
C GLU A 70 1.68 -7.04 -11.80
N ARG A 71 2.23 -5.89 -11.40
CA ARG A 71 1.59 -4.97 -10.47
C ARG A 71 1.27 -3.66 -11.14
N SER A 72 0.13 -3.08 -10.75
CA SER A 72 -0.25 -1.74 -11.15
C SER A 72 -0.83 -0.98 -9.95
N PHE A 73 -0.54 0.31 -9.90
CA PHE A 73 -1.01 1.21 -8.86
C PHE A 73 -1.81 2.35 -9.48
N TRP A 74 -2.59 3.02 -8.69
CA TRP A 74 -3.41 4.16 -9.08
C TRP A 74 -3.38 5.24 -8.00
N MET A 75 -3.71 6.48 -8.37
CA MET A 75 -3.75 7.61 -7.45
C MET A 75 -5.16 7.88 -6.92
N CYS A 76 -5.92 6.80 -6.61
CA CYS A 76 -7.26 6.90 -6.06
C CYS A 76 -7.23 7.62 -4.71
N ARG A 77 -7.87 8.79 -4.63
CA ARG A 77 -7.93 9.61 -3.42
C ARG A 77 -6.55 9.96 -2.81
N CYS A 78 -5.48 9.89 -3.57
CA CYS A 78 -4.17 10.42 -3.15
C CYS A 78 -4.16 11.93 -3.31
N LEU A 79 -3.72 12.65 -2.28
CA LEU A 79 -3.73 14.11 -2.23
C LEU A 79 -2.35 14.73 -2.48
N MET A 80 -1.36 13.91 -2.76
CA MET A 80 0.02 14.29 -3.06
C MET A 80 0.57 13.42 -4.15
N ASP A 81 1.51 13.95 -4.94
CA ASP A 81 2.27 13.16 -5.90
C ASP A 81 3.23 12.22 -5.17
N LEU A 82 3.48 11.05 -5.75
CA LEU A 82 4.29 9.99 -5.15
C LEU A 82 5.28 9.43 -6.15
N GLU A 83 6.37 8.87 -5.65
CA GLU A 83 7.22 7.96 -6.40
C GLU A 83 6.90 6.53 -5.99
N ILE A 84 6.80 5.63 -6.98
CA ILE A 84 6.65 4.20 -6.73
C ILE A 84 7.87 3.45 -7.25
N VAL A 85 8.42 2.61 -6.37
CA VAL A 85 9.56 1.73 -6.65
C VAL A 85 9.06 0.29 -6.62
N TYR A 86 9.13 -0.40 -7.76
CA TYR A 86 8.76 -1.82 -7.88
C TYR A 86 9.99 -2.68 -7.63
N LEU A 87 9.82 -3.72 -6.81
CA LEU A 87 10.89 -4.64 -6.43
C LEU A 87 10.46 -6.08 -6.71
N ASP A 88 11.38 -6.87 -7.25
CA ASP A 88 11.18 -8.31 -7.41
C ASP A 88 11.19 -9.07 -6.07
N ALA A 89 11.13 -10.40 -6.11
CA ALA A 89 11.13 -11.26 -4.93
C ALA A 89 12.45 -11.19 -4.12
N ASP A 90 13.52 -10.75 -4.73
CA ASP A 90 14.85 -10.59 -4.10
C ASP A 90 15.10 -9.16 -3.59
N GLY A 91 14.13 -8.26 -3.74
CA GLY A 91 14.26 -6.85 -3.37
C GLY A 91 15.07 -6.02 -4.36
N VAL A 92 15.24 -6.49 -5.61
CA VAL A 92 15.91 -5.72 -6.67
C VAL A 92 14.91 -4.79 -7.34
N VAL A 93 15.30 -3.54 -7.58
CA VAL A 93 14.49 -2.53 -8.26
C VAL A 93 14.29 -2.92 -9.72
N VAL A 94 13.05 -3.19 -10.11
CA VAL A 94 12.68 -3.56 -11.49
C VAL A 94 12.10 -2.39 -12.28
N ASP A 95 11.47 -1.43 -11.61
CA ASP A 95 10.96 -0.20 -12.22
C ASP A 95 10.79 0.91 -11.18
N ILE A 96 10.79 2.16 -11.64
CA ILE A 96 10.52 3.36 -10.83
C ILE A 96 9.65 4.28 -11.67
N GLN A 97 8.58 4.84 -11.08
CA GLN A 97 7.71 5.78 -11.76
C GLN A 97 7.29 6.91 -10.80
N THR A 98 7.05 8.10 -11.33
CA THR A 98 6.36 9.18 -10.62
C THR A 98 4.87 9.08 -10.90
N MET A 99 4.06 9.08 -9.86
CA MET A 99 2.61 9.02 -9.91
C MET A 99 2.05 10.39 -9.53
N VAL A 100 1.25 10.96 -10.43
CA VAL A 100 0.69 12.31 -10.26
C VAL A 100 -0.72 12.24 -9.70
N THR A 101 -1.05 13.17 -8.81
CA THR A 101 -2.39 13.30 -8.24
C THR A 101 -3.46 13.48 -9.31
N GLU A 102 -4.61 12.87 -9.07
CA GLU A 102 -5.76 12.94 -9.94
C GLU A 102 -6.91 13.73 -9.28
N LYS A 103 -7.74 14.35 -10.10
CA LYS A 103 -8.93 15.06 -9.60
C LYS A 103 -9.80 14.10 -8.81
N LEU A 104 -10.18 14.49 -7.61
CA LEU A 104 -11.07 13.71 -6.76
C LEU A 104 -12.43 13.47 -7.44
N ARG A 105 -13.14 12.46 -6.99
CA ARG A 105 -14.46 12.08 -7.49
C ARG A 105 -15.45 13.26 -7.38
N LYS A 106 -16.08 13.59 -8.49
CA LYS A 106 -17.14 14.61 -8.53
C LYS A 106 -18.43 14.08 -7.89
N ARG A 107 -19.29 14.97 -7.40
CA ARG A 107 -20.61 14.59 -6.86
C ARG A 107 -21.51 13.89 -7.88
N SER A 108 -21.38 14.24 -9.16
CA SER A 108 -22.12 13.66 -10.28
C SER A 108 -21.56 12.35 -10.78
N GLU A 109 -20.44 11.90 -10.27
CA GLU A 109 -19.66 10.74 -10.72
C GLU A 109 -19.89 9.57 -9.75
N THR A 110 -20.20 8.40 -10.26
CA THR A 110 -20.23 7.18 -9.46
C THR A 110 -18.81 6.75 -9.09
N GLN A 111 -18.67 5.89 -8.10
CA GLN A 111 -17.35 5.35 -7.73
C GLN A 111 -16.69 4.62 -8.90
N ALA A 112 -17.45 3.80 -9.63
CA ALA A 112 -16.95 3.05 -10.79
C ALA A 112 -16.48 3.97 -11.93
N GLU A 113 -17.19 5.06 -12.21
CA GLU A 113 -16.76 6.05 -13.21
C GLU A 113 -15.47 6.76 -12.79
N TYR A 114 -15.35 7.09 -11.49
CA TYR A 114 -14.14 7.67 -10.94
C TYR A 114 -12.93 6.73 -11.11
N GLU A 115 -13.05 5.49 -10.65
CA GLU A 115 -11.98 4.50 -10.73
C GLU A 115 -11.58 4.20 -12.18
N LYS A 116 -12.55 4.07 -13.08
CA LYS A 116 -12.32 3.78 -14.51
C LYS A 116 -11.47 4.84 -15.22
N ARG A 117 -11.53 6.10 -14.78
CA ARG A 117 -10.77 7.19 -15.42
C ARG A 117 -9.39 7.40 -14.85
N LEU A 118 -9.06 6.75 -13.72
CA LEU A 118 -7.73 6.87 -13.12
C LEU A 118 -6.68 6.16 -13.96
N PRO A 119 -5.54 6.82 -14.22
CA PRO A 119 -4.41 6.15 -14.84
C PRO A 119 -3.90 5.00 -13.99
N LEU A 120 -3.46 3.93 -14.64
CA LEU A 120 -2.78 2.82 -14.01
C LEU A 120 -1.27 2.94 -14.25
N TYR A 121 -0.52 3.00 -13.18
CA TYR A 121 0.93 2.96 -13.18
C TYR A 121 1.35 1.49 -13.09
N LYS A 122 1.56 0.87 -14.25
CA LYS A 122 1.94 -0.54 -14.37
C LYS A 122 3.45 -0.68 -14.35
N GLY A 123 3.97 -1.54 -13.45
CA GLY A 123 5.37 -1.90 -13.42
C GLY A 123 5.81 -2.58 -14.73
N LYS A 124 7.03 -2.30 -15.19
CA LYS A 124 7.59 -2.86 -16.43
C LYS A 124 8.04 -4.32 -16.32
N ALA A 125 8.02 -4.87 -15.13
CA ALA A 125 8.33 -6.27 -14.86
C ALA A 125 7.51 -6.75 -13.64
N PRO A 126 7.37 -8.08 -13.42
CA PRO A 126 6.75 -8.61 -12.21
C PRO A 126 7.42 -8.07 -10.95
N ALA A 127 6.63 -7.87 -9.90
CA ALA A 127 7.09 -7.37 -8.60
C ALA A 127 6.37 -8.09 -7.46
N GLN A 128 7.10 -8.39 -6.39
CA GLN A 128 6.54 -8.90 -5.14
C GLN A 128 6.39 -7.80 -4.10
N PHE A 129 7.19 -6.74 -4.21
CA PHE A 129 7.13 -5.59 -3.31
C PHE A 129 7.00 -4.31 -4.13
N ALA A 130 6.40 -3.30 -3.50
CA ALA A 130 6.45 -1.93 -4.00
C ALA A 130 6.65 -0.96 -2.84
N ILE A 131 7.33 0.16 -3.09
CA ILE A 131 7.52 1.21 -2.07
C ILE A 131 7.00 2.52 -2.63
N GLU A 132 6.07 3.16 -1.91
CA GLU A 132 5.63 4.52 -2.18
C GLU A 132 6.38 5.51 -1.28
N LEU A 133 6.95 6.55 -1.90
CA LEU A 133 7.72 7.61 -1.26
C LEU A 133 7.25 8.98 -1.75
N SER A 134 7.63 10.04 -1.05
CA SER A 134 7.48 11.41 -1.55
C SER A 134 8.32 11.63 -2.80
N VAL A 135 7.82 12.47 -3.72
CA VAL A 135 8.57 12.87 -4.91
C VAL A 135 9.91 13.50 -4.53
N GLY A 136 10.97 13.11 -5.24
CA GLY A 136 12.35 13.51 -4.98
C GLY A 136 13.13 12.53 -4.09
N SER A 137 12.45 11.64 -3.35
CA SER A 137 13.13 10.69 -2.46
C SER A 137 14.06 9.73 -3.22
N VAL A 138 13.66 9.31 -4.42
CA VAL A 138 14.45 8.41 -5.28
C VAL A 138 15.73 9.09 -5.76
N GLU A 139 15.63 10.37 -6.16
CA GLU A 139 16.79 11.18 -6.58
C GLU A 139 17.73 11.43 -5.40
N ASP A 140 17.20 11.79 -4.23
CA ASP A 140 17.99 12.06 -3.02
C ASP A 140 18.88 10.90 -2.59
N VAL A 141 18.46 9.66 -2.85
CA VAL A 141 19.22 8.44 -2.54
C VAL A 141 19.88 7.79 -3.75
N GLU A 142 19.81 8.45 -4.91
CA GLU A 142 20.37 7.98 -6.19
C GLU A 142 19.92 6.56 -6.60
N LEU A 143 18.70 6.15 -6.17
CA LEU A 143 18.16 4.82 -6.43
C LEU A 143 17.83 4.62 -7.90
N LYS A 144 18.20 3.49 -8.46
CA LYS A 144 17.96 3.16 -9.88
C LYS A 144 17.60 1.69 -10.08
N LYS A 145 17.03 1.40 -11.23
CA LYS A 145 16.76 0.04 -11.66
C LYS A 145 18.03 -0.82 -11.60
N GLY A 146 17.89 -1.99 -11.00
CA GLY A 146 18.96 -2.95 -10.74
C GLY A 146 19.60 -2.82 -9.37
N ASP A 147 19.36 -1.73 -8.64
CA ASP A 147 19.82 -1.61 -7.25
C ASP A 147 19.01 -2.55 -6.34
N ARG A 148 19.60 -2.93 -5.22
CA ARG A 148 18.94 -3.79 -4.23
C ARG A 148 18.55 -2.98 -3.00
N VAL A 149 17.29 -3.07 -2.62
CA VAL A 149 16.78 -2.60 -1.34
C VAL A 149 16.87 -3.74 -0.33
N LEU A 150 17.49 -3.50 0.82
CA LEU A 150 17.69 -4.53 1.84
C LEU A 150 16.42 -4.74 2.67
N LEU A 151 15.57 -5.65 2.22
CA LEU A 151 14.34 -6.06 2.91
C LEU A 151 14.59 -7.32 3.75
N ASP A 152 13.96 -7.41 4.92
CA ASP A 152 13.87 -8.69 5.67
C ASP A 152 12.82 -9.59 5.01
N LEU A 153 13.20 -10.23 3.90
CA LEU A 153 12.31 -11.05 3.08
C LEU A 153 11.64 -12.17 3.89
N ALA A 154 12.36 -12.76 4.86
CA ALA A 154 11.79 -13.83 5.68
C ALA A 154 10.65 -13.34 6.58
N VAL A 155 10.78 -12.13 7.12
CA VAL A 155 9.73 -11.50 7.93
C VAL A 155 8.57 -11.06 7.04
N LEU A 156 8.85 -10.42 5.91
CA LEU A 156 7.80 -9.90 5.01
C LEU A 156 6.97 -11.02 4.39
N ASN A 157 7.60 -12.10 3.93
CA ASN A 157 6.88 -13.23 3.33
C ASN A 157 5.96 -13.93 4.33
N ARG A 158 6.34 -14.01 5.62
CA ARG A 158 5.43 -14.55 6.65
C ARG A 158 4.17 -13.71 6.87
N LEU A 159 4.18 -12.42 6.56
CA LEU A 159 2.99 -11.56 6.69
C LEU A 159 1.90 -11.90 5.68
N VAL A 160 2.27 -12.47 4.55
CA VAL A 160 1.37 -12.82 3.43
C VAL A 160 1.28 -14.34 3.21
N GLU A 161 1.86 -15.13 4.11
CA GLU A 161 1.83 -16.59 4.04
C GLU A 161 0.40 -17.12 4.18
N GLY A 162 -0.04 -17.92 3.19
CA GLY A 162 -1.38 -18.45 3.16
C GLY A 162 -2.46 -17.53 2.54
N GLU A 163 -2.10 -16.33 2.07
CA GLU A 163 -3.03 -15.52 1.28
C GLU A 163 -3.31 -16.17 -0.10
N PRO A 164 -4.57 -16.15 -0.58
CA PRO A 164 -4.88 -16.60 -1.93
C PRO A 164 -4.26 -15.65 -2.98
N PRO A 165 -4.12 -16.09 -4.25
CA PRO A 165 -3.76 -15.19 -5.35
C PRO A 165 -4.80 -14.08 -5.50
N GLU A 166 -4.35 -12.90 -5.88
CA GLU A 166 -5.19 -11.72 -6.18
C GLU A 166 -5.81 -11.82 -7.57
#